data_a1d268d1a3fb7f993395ba0a2a249855
#
_entry.id   a1d268d1a3fb7f993395ba0a2a249855
#
_cell.length_a   1.000
_cell.length_b   1.000
_cell.length_c   1.000
_cell.angle_alpha   90.00
_cell.angle_beta   90.00
_cell.angle_gamma   90.00
#
_symmetry.space_group_name_H-M   'P 1'
#
loop_
_entity.id
_entity.type
_entity.pdbx_description
1 polymer ?
#
loop_
_entity_poly.entity_id
_entity_poly.type
_entity_poly.pdbx_seq_one_letter_code
_entity_poly.pdbx_strand_id
1 'polypeptide(L)'
;MVNLLLCSGADPDPRSAYGLTPLALAAQIGHTEIMEILLRKGADVLSQATDCASILFEAAGGGNPDSLSLLLEYGADANVPKHSGHLPIHRAAYRGHFLALKHLIPVTDYAAIKESGISPVHSATAGAHPQCLEFLLKSGFEANFMLHERVRKGYDDQRKSALYFAVSNGDICSTQLLLEAGALPNQDPIKCLQLALRMGNYELINLLLRHGANVNYYCRVNTTHFPSALQYSLKDEIVLRMLLNYGYDVYRCFDCLHGDNIRSQYAFEGWTPSVIKDNTFCDVITLSWLKHVSGKVVRVMLDYVDHVSVCYKLKAVLKEQTLWPEISSILKNPRTLKHLCRLKIRKCMGHLRLRCPIFMTFLSLPHRLKEYILYKEYDLYGQGNLTGTCGD
;
A
#
# COMPACT_ATOMS: atom_id res chain seq x y z
N MET A 1 29.08 14.63 38.54
CA MET A 1 27.86 15.01 39.30
C MET A 1 27.09 13.78 39.76
N VAL A 2 26.60 12.90 38.86
CA VAL A 2 25.78 11.71 39.21
C VAL A 2 26.48 10.81 40.25
N ASN A 3 27.77 10.49 40.05
CA ASN A 3 28.52 9.66 41.00
C ASN A 3 28.61 10.29 42.39
N LEU A 4 28.79 11.60 42.50
CA LEU A 4 28.82 12.31 43.81
C LEU A 4 27.48 12.19 44.54
N LEU A 5 26.36 12.37 43.82
CA LEU A 5 25.04 12.25 44.43
C LEU A 5 24.78 10.82 44.96
N LEU A 6 25.11 9.81 44.15
CA LEU A 6 24.94 8.43 44.54
C LEU A 6 25.88 8.02 45.70
N CYS A 7 27.10 8.55 45.74
CA CYS A 7 28.01 8.34 46.87
C CYS A 7 27.53 9.07 48.14
N SER A 8 26.71 10.10 48.03
CA SER A 8 26.08 10.80 49.14
C SER A 8 24.76 10.17 49.58
N GLY A 9 24.42 8.98 49.05
CA GLY A 9 23.22 8.25 49.46
C GLY A 9 21.95 8.57 48.68
N ALA A 10 22.08 9.22 47.52
CA ALA A 10 20.91 9.42 46.67
C ALA A 10 20.40 8.07 46.11
N ASP A 11 19.07 7.90 46.03
CA ASP A 11 18.42 6.76 45.44
C ASP A 11 18.77 6.70 43.94
N PRO A 12 19.27 5.55 43.41
CA PRO A 12 19.53 5.39 41.97
C PRO A 12 18.26 5.30 41.13
N ASP A 13 17.07 4.97 41.72
CA ASP A 13 15.83 4.68 41.02
C ASP A 13 14.65 5.64 41.35
N PRO A 14 14.88 6.93 41.60
CA PRO A 14 13.76 7.85 41.78
C PRO A 14 12.92 7.89 40.48
N ARG A 15 11.60 8.02 40.64
CA ARG A 15 10.68 8.01 39.51
C ARG A 15 10.17 9.40 39.18
N SER A 16 10.22 9.78 37.90
CA SER A 16 9.58 10.97 37.38
C SER A 16 8.04 10.83 37.39
N ALA A 17 7.31 11.90 37.07
CA ALA A 17 5.86 11.88 36.94
C ALA A 17 5.36 10.82 35.91
N TYR A 18 6.20 10.44 34.95
CA TYR A 18 5.92 9.38 33.97
C TYR A 18 6.47 8.01 34.38
N GLY A 19 6.98 7.88 35.59
CA GLY A 19 7.58 6.64 36.11
C GLY A 19 8.96 6.32 35.54
N LEU A 20 9.59 7.24 34.80
CA LEU A 20 10.93 7.06 34.25
C LEU A 20 11.99 7.20 35.33
N THR A 21 12.95 6.28 35.36
CA THR A 21 14.14 6.31 36.23
C THR A 21 15.29 7.08 35.58
N PRO A 22 16.31 7.54 36.33
CA PRO A 22 17.52 8.13 35.76
C PRO A 22 18.19 7.24 34.72
N LEU A 23 18.18 5.90 34.94
CA LEU A 23 18.73 4.91 34.01
C LEU A 23 17.93 4.93 32.69
N ALA A 24 16.60 5.00 32.73
CA ALA A 24 15.77 5.07 31.52
C ALA A 24 16.04 6.35 30.72
N LEU A 25 16.18 7.50 31.40
CA LEU A 25 16.50 8.77 30.75
C LEU A 25 17.91 8.78 30.15
N ALA A 26 18.91 8.25 30.87
CA ALA A 26 20.27 8.11 30.34
C ALA A 26 20.30 7.20 29.12
N ALA A 27 19.55 6.10 29.17
CA ALA A 27 19.43 5.14 28.06
C ALA A 27 18.75 5.76 26.82
N GLN A 28 17.69 6.53 27.01
CA GLN A 28 16.99 7.23 25.93
C GLN A 28 17.88 8.23 25.19
N ILE A 29 18.78 8.91 25.96
CA ILE A 29 19.68 9.91 25.37
C ILE A 29 20.99 9.26 24.85
N GLY A 30 21.32 8.07 25.32
CA GLY A 30 22.54 7.36 24.95
C GLY A 30 23.78 7.69 25.78
N HIS A 31 23.58 8.16 27.02
CA HIS A 31 24.66 8.45 27.95
C HIS A 31 25.18 7.18 28.65
N THR A 32 25.95 6.39 27.94
CA THR A 32 26.46 5.08 28.40
C THR A 32 27.29 5.17 29.68
N GLU A 33 28.16 6.18 29.82
CA GLU A 33 28.94 6.38 31.04
C GLU A 33 28.07 6.57 32.31
N ILE A 34 26.96 7.34 32.15
CA ILE A 34 25.99 7.55 33.23
C ILE A 34 25.25 6.26 33.54
N MET A 35 24.88 5.51 32.52
CA MET A 35 24.21 4.23 32.66
C MET A 35 25.11 3.24 33.42
N GLU A 36 26.42 3.14 33.08
CA GLU A 36 27.35 2.30 33.80
C GLU A 36 27.45 2.67 35.31
N ILE A 37 27.52 3.97 35.61
CA ILE A 37 27.58 4.44 36.99
C ILE A 37 26.31 4.03 37.74
N LEU A 38 25.15 4.24 37.16
CA LEU A 38 23.86 3.90 37.76
C LEU A 38 23.72 2.39 37.99
N LEU A 39 24.04 1.59 36.99
CA LEU A 39 23.99 0.12 37.09
C LEU A 39 24.96 -0.43 38.14
N ARG A 40 26.19 0.07 38.20
CA ARG A 40 27.17 -0.32 39.25
C ARG A 40 26.73 0.09 40.67
N LYS A 41 25.85 1.09 40.77
CA LYS A 41 25.28 1.55 42.06
C LYS A 41 23.93 0.89 42.37
N GLY A 42 23.54 -0.13 41.61
CA GLY A 42 22.38 -0.96 41.88
C GLY A 42 21.06 -0.45 41.30
N ALA A 43 21.10 0.42 40.27
CA ALA A 43 19.90 0.79 39.55
C ALA A 43 19.20 -0.44 38.94
N ASP A 44 17.88 -0.52 39.10
CA ASP A 44 17.10 -1.66 38.63
C ASP A 44 16.86 -1.58 37.10
N VAL A 45 17.57 -2.47 36.39
CA VAL A 45 17.49 -2.59 34.92
C VAL A 45 16.10 -3.05 34.42
N LEU A 46 15.31 -3.71 35.30
CA LEU A 46 13.96 -4.22 34.95
C LEU A 46 12.85 -3.21 35.27
N SER A 47 13.17 -2.04 35.77
CA SER A 47 12.21 -0.98 36.02
C SER A 47 11.42 -0.62 34.76
N GLN A 48 10.14 -0.34 34.96
CA GLN A 48 9.21 0.07 33.89
C GLN A 48 8.60 1.44 34.21
N ALA A 49 8.33 2.21 33.17
CA ALA A 49 7.56 3.45 33.24
C ALA A 49 6.06 3.18 33.54
N THR A 50 5.26 4.24 33.73
CA THR A 50 3.81 4.12 34.03
C THR A 50 3.02 3.44 32.90
N ASP A 51 3.51 3.47 31.67
CA ASP A 51 2.93 2.82 30.50
C ASP A 51 3.54 1.45 30.19
N CYS A 52 4.23 0.87 31.18
CA CYS A 52 4.95 -0.40 31.11
C CYS A 52 6.14 -0.38 30.12
N ALA A 53 6.59 0.79 29.65
CA ALA A 53 7.79 0.85 28.82
C ALA A 53 9.02 0.41 29.64
N SER A 54 9.74 -0.60 29.20
CA SER A 54 11.01 -1.03 29.79
C SER A 54 12.13 -0.03 29.48
N ILE A 55 13.19 -0.06 30.27
CA ILE A 55 14.38 0.77 30.00
C ILE A 55 14.95 0.46 28.61
N LEU A 56 14.93 -0.82 28.21
CA LEU A 56 15.37 -1.24 26.88
C LEU A 56 14.48 -0.68 25.76
N PHE A 57 13.17 -0.50 26.02
CA PHE A 57 12.26 0.16 25.07
C PHE A 57 12.63 1.65 24.85
N GLU A 58 13.00 2.35 25.93
CA GLU A 58 13.45 3.76 25.84
C GLU A 58 14.81 3.86 25.15
N ALA A 59 15.77 2.97 25.47
CA ALA A 59 17.07 2.87 24.79
C ALA A 59 16.92 2.60 23.29
N ALA A 60 15.99 1.72 22.91
CA ALA A 60 15.66 1.42 21.52
C ALA A 60 15.11 2.65 20.77
N GLY A 61 14.42 3.53 21.51
CA GLY A 61 13.95 4.83 21.00
C GLY A 61 15.06 5.86 20.82
N GLY A 62 16.14 5.77 21.59
CA GLY A 62 17.34 6.59 21.49
C GLY A 62 18.31 6.13 20.41
N GLY A 63 18.33 4.82 20.12
CA GLY A 63 19.07 4.22 19.02
C GLY A 63 20.56 4.02 19.24
N ASN A 64 21.09 4.31 20.44
CA ASN A 64 22.50 4.10 20.74
C ASN A 64 22.78 2.59 20.95
N PRO A 65 23.64 1.95 20.12
CA PRO A 65 23.92 0.52 20.21
C PRO A 65 24.63 0.12 21.51
N ASP A 66 25.53 0.97 22.02
CA ASP A 66 26.27 0.69 23.25
C ASP A 66 25.35 0.66 24.48
N SER A 67 24.35 1.57 24.49
CA SER A 67 23.31 1.57 25.54
C SER A 67 22.49 0.30 25.53
N LEU A 68 22.13 -0.20 24.33
CA LEU A 68 21.40 -1.47 24.20
C LEU A 68 22.25 -2.66 24.66
N SER A 69 23.50 -2.74 24.20
CA SER A 69 24.43 -3.80 24.62
C SER A 69 24.61 -3.85 26.13
N LEU A 70 24.85 -2.67 26.71
CA LEU A 70 25.01 -2.53 28.16
C LEU A 70 23.79 -3.04 28.95
N LEU A 71 22.58 -2.63 28.53
CA LEU A 71 21.35 -3.08 29.19
C LEU A 71 21.12 -4.58 29.05
N LEU A 72 21.40 -5.15 27.87
CA LEU A 72 21.28 -6.59 27.62
C LEU A 72 22.28 -7.37 28.46
N GLU A 73 23.53 -6.90 28.63
CA GLU A 73 24.54 -7.49 29.50
C GLU A 73 24.11 -7.50 30.97
N TYR A 74 23.37 -6.48 31.41
CA TYR A 74 22.82 -6.42 32.78
C TYR A 74 21.47 -7.13 32.92
N GLY A 75 21.01 -7.87 31.88
CA GLY A 75 19.83 -8.73 31.96
C GLY A 75 18.52 -8.08 31.60
N ALA A 76 18.52 -6.96 30.85
CA ALA A 76 17.30 -6.39 30.30
C ALA A 76 16.64 -7.36 29.31
N ASP A 77 15.31 -7.52 29.39
CA ASP A 77 14.55 -8.41 28.54
C ASP A 77 13.97 -7.64 27.34
N ALA A 78 14.28 -8.10 26.11
CA ALA A 78 13.79 -7.53 24.88
C ALA A 78 12.33 -7.90 24.54
N ASN A 79 11.75 -8.84 25.31
CA ASN A 79 10.43 -9.39 25.07
C ASN A 79 9.33 -8.80 25.97
N VAL A 80 9.66 -7.78 26.76
CA VAL A 80 8.72 -7.08 27.61
C VAL A 80 7.93 -6.04 26.79
N PRO A 81 6.61 -6.23 26.60
CA PRO A 81 5.79 -5.29 25.85
C PRO A 81 5.41 -4.07 26.69
N LYS A 82 5.38 -2.93 26.05
CA LYS A 82 4.71 -1.74 26.56
C LYS A 82 3.18 -1.99 26.65
N HIS A 83 2.45 -1.18 27.40
CA HIS A 83 0.97 -1.30 27.53
C HIS A 83 0.23 -1.37 26.18
N SER A 84 0.75 -0.71 25.14
CA SER A 84 0.22 -0.78 23.77
C SER A 84 0.60 -2.06 23.02
N GLY A 85 1.33 -2.99 23.63
CA GLY A 85 1.81 -4.23 23.03
C GLY A 85 3.13 -4.10 22.27
N HIS A 86 3.69 -2.90 22.08
CA HIS A 86 4.93 -2.72 21.34
C HIS A 86 6.16 -3.17 22.15
N LEU A 87 7.07 -3.89 21.48
CA LEU A 87 8.38 -4.31 22.00
C LEU A 87 9.48 -3.29 21.64
N PRO A 88 10.66 -3.35 22.29
CA PRO A 88 11.81 -2.50 21.93
C PRO A 88 12.16 -2.51 20.44
N ILE A 89 12.09 -3.68 19.79
CA ILE A 89 12.35 -3.82 18.34
C ILE A 89 11.39 -2.98 17.49
N HIS A 90 10.12 -2.86 17.89
CA HIS A 90 9.15 -2.01 17.18
C HIS A 90 9.51 -0.54 17.29
N ARG A 91 10.00 -0.12 18.48
CA ARG A 91 10.44 1.25 18.71
C ARG A 91 11.65 1.62 17.87
N ALA A 92 12.66 0.74 17.84
CA ALA A 92 13.85 0.91 17.01
C ALA A 92 13.51 0.99 15.51
N ALA A 93 12.63 0.09 15.04
CA ALA A 93 12.17 0.06 13.65
C ALA A 93 11.42 1.34 13.25
N TYR A 94 10.50 1.80 14.11
CA TYR A 94 9.72 3.03 13.89
C TYR A 94 10.58 4.29 13.87
N ARG A 95 11.67 4.32 14.64
CA ARG A 95 12.60 5.45 14.72
C ARG A 95 13.73 5.39 13.68
N GLY A 96 13.84 4.30 12.94
CA GLY A 96 14.87 4.14 11.91
C GLY A 96 16.26 3.81 12.46
N HIS A 97 16.34 3.27 13.67
CA HIS A 97 17.61 2.96 14.31
C HIS A 97 18.16 1.61 13.87
N PHE A 98 18.84 1.60 12.72
CA PHE A 98 19.37 0.41 12.07
C PHE A 98 20.33 -0.39 12.97
N LEU A 99 21.25 0.28 13.69
CA LEU A 99 22.19 -0.39 14.58
C LEU A 99 21.47 -1.02 15.79
N ALA A 100 20.45 -0.33 16.32
CA ALA A 100 19.63 -0.88 17.39
C ALA A 100 18.91 -2.17 16.95
N LEU A 101 18.40 -2.23 15.72
CA LEU A 101 17.79 -3.45 15.18
C LEU A 101 18.76 -4.62 15.12
N LYS A 102 20.04 -4.38 14.76
CA LYS A 102 21.06 -5.44 14.75
C LYS A 102 21.25 -6.09 16.11
N HIS A 103 21.14 -5.32 17.20
CA HIS A 103 21.26 -5.84 18.57
C HIS A 103 19.97 -6.50 19.05
N LEU A 104 18.81 -5.99 18.63
CA LEU A 104 17.51 -6.47 19.12
C LEU A 104 16.99 -7.71 18.38
N ILE A 105 17.27 -7.89 17.09
CA ILE A 105 16.78 -9.04 16.31
C ILE A 105 17.19 -10.38 16.94
N PRO A 106 18.46 -10.62 17.33
CA PRO A 106 18.86 -11.92 17.85
C PRO A 106 18.31 -12.25 19.24
N VAL A 107 17.84 -11.25 19.99
CA VAL A 107 17.36 -11.40 21.38
C VAL A 107 15.85 -11.22 21.52
N THR A 108 15.14 -10.93 20.42
CA THR A 108 13.69 -10.78 20.43
C THR A 108 13.02 -12.06 19.95
N ASP A 109 12.14 -12.62 20.75
CA ASP A 109 11.41 -13.84 20.40
C ASP A 109 10.31 -13.56 19.35
N TYR A 110 10.25 -14.42 18.35
CA TYR A 110 9.18 -14.33 17.34
C TYR A 110 7.78 -14.53 17.94
N ALA A 111 7.68 -15.34 19.01
CA ALA A 111 6.43 -15.52 19.76
C ALA A 111 5.95 -14.22 20.40
N ALA A 112 6.86 -13.45 21.03
CA ALA A 112 6.54 -12.15 21.61
C ALA A 112 6.07 -11.14 20.54
N ILE A 113 6.69 -11.15 19.35
CA ILE A 113 6.25 -10.32 18.22
C ILE A 113 4.84 -10.72 17.78
N LYS A 114 4.55 -12.02 17.68
CA LYS A 114 3.21 -12.51 17.29
C LYS A 114 2.15 -12.15 18.32
N GLU A 115 2.46 -12.24 19.60
CA GLU A 115 1.59 -11.83 20.70
C GLU A 115 1.35 -10.31 20.71
N SER A 116 2.34 -9.51 20.35
CA SER A 116 2.19 -8.05 20.21
C SER A 116 1.12 -7.69 19.18
N GLY A 117 0.89 -8.54 18.18
CA GLY A 117 -0.07 -8.35 17.11
C GLY A 117 0.36 -7.38 16.03
N ILE A 118 1.62 -6.93 16.06
CA ILE A 118 2.26 -6.06 15.08
C ILE A 118 3.67 -6.59 14.77
N SER A 119 4.11 -6.49 13.52
CA SER A 119 5.49 -6.83 13.14
C SER A 119 6.36 -5.59 13.14
N PRO A 120 7.67 -5.70 13.41
CA PRO A 120 8.64 -4.61 13.21
C PRO A 120 8.64 -4.05 11.79
N VAL A 121 8.23 -4.86 10.79
CA VAL A 121 8.04 -4.44 9.40
C VAL A 121 6.98 -3.34 9.29
N HIS A 122 5.84 -3.45 10.01
CA HIS A 122 4.84 -2.38 10.07
C HIS A 122 5.41 -1.10 10.70
N SER A 123 6.21 -1.25 11.75
CA SER A 123 6.80 -0.12 12.44
C SER A 123 7.80 0.62 11.56
N ALA A 124 8.67 -0.10 10.84
CA ALA A 124 9.61 0.49 9.90
C ALA A 124 8.91 1.24 8.76
N THR A 125 7.82 0.66 8.22
CA THR A 125 7.03 1.32 7.16
C THR A 125 6.22 2.50 7.67
N ALA A 126 5.66 2.41 8.87
CA ALA A 126 4.95 3.52 9.51
C ALA A 126 5.88 4.71 9.79
N GLY A 127 7.15 4.43 10.14
CA GLY A 127 8.19 5.43 10.34
C GLY A 127 8.85 5.94 9.05
N ALA A 128 8.54 5.36 7.88
CA ALA A 128 9.16 5.64 6.58
C ALA A 128 10.69 5.43 6.58
N HIS A 129 11.14 4.27 7.07
CA HIS A 129 12.55 3.90 7.17
C HIS A 129 12.90 2.69 6.28
N PRO A 130 13.13 2.88 4.96
CA PRO A 130 13.34 1.79 4.01
C PRO A 130 14.59 0.94 4.30
N GLN A 131 15.65 1.51 4.84
CA GLN A 131 16.86 0.75 5.22
C GLN A 131 16.60 -0.25 6.35
N CYS A 132 15.82 0.16 7.37
CA CYS A 132 15.40 -0.73 8.45
C CYS A 132 14.44 -1.80 7.93
N LEU A 133 13.53 -1.43 7.04
CA LEU A 133 12.60 -2.34 6.38
C LEU A 133 13.36 -3.42 5.59
N GLU A 134 14.30 -3.01 4.74
CA GLU A 134 15.12 -3.93 3.94
C GLU A 134 15.88 -4.92 4.83
N PHE A 135 16.46 -4.43 5.92
CA PHE A 135 17.18 -5.26 6.87
C PHE A 135 16.26 -6.27 7.58
N LEU A 136 15.08 -5.85 8.00
CA LEU A 136 14.07 -6.74 8.60
C LEU A 136 13.64 -7.85 7.64
N LEU A 137 13.33 -7.50 6.38
CA LEU A 137 12.95 -8.47 5.35
C LEU A 137 14.09 -9.48 5.07
N LYS A 138 15.35 -9.00 4.97
CA LYS A 138 16.53 -9.87 4.82
C LYS A 138 16.79 -10.75 6.05
N SER A 139 16.36 -10.32 7.24
CA SER A 139 16.44 -11.10 8.49
C SER A 139 15.31 -12.12 8.65
N GLY A 140 14.43 -12.27 7.65
CA GLY A 140 13.39 -13.28 7.62
C GLY A 140 12.02 -12.85 8.16
N PHE A 141 11.81 -11.55 8.43
CA PHE A 141 10.50 -11.07 8.82
C PHE A 141 9.52 -11.06 7.63
N GLU A 142 8.30 -11.53 7.85
CA GLU A 142 7.30 -11.71 6.81
C GLU A 142 6.73 -10.39 6.32
N ALA A 143 6.80 -10.14 4.99
CA ALA A 143 6.19 -8.97 4.36
C ALA A 143 4.65 -8.97 4.43
N ASN A 144 4.05 -10.16 4.59
CA ASN A 144 2.60 -10.37 4.65
C ASN A 144 2.05 -10.59 6.06
N PHE A 145 2.83 -10.29 7.10
CA PHE A 145 2.30 -10.28 8.46
C PHE A 145 1.13 -9.30 8.55
N MET A 146 0.00 -9.73 9.14
CA MET A 146 -1.20 -8.91 9.27
C MET A 146 -1.37 -8.39 10.69
N LEU A 147 -1.72 -7.12 10.83
CA LEU A 147 -2.07 -6.55 12.13
C LEU A 147 -3.19 -7.36 12.78
N HIS A 148 -3.00 -7.70 14.04
CA HIS A 148 -4.03 -8.33 14.85
C HIS A 148 -5.24 -7.39 15.03
N GLU A 149 -6.42 -7.94 15.19
CA GLU A 149 -7.67 -7.16 15.26
C GLU A 149 -7.66 -6.07 16.35
N ARG A 150 -7.09 -6.36 17.52
CA ARG A 150 -6.98 -5.38 18.62
C ARG A 150 -6.17 -4.15 18.25
N VAL A 151 -5.10 -4.32 17.45
CA VAL A 151 -4.25 -3.21 16.97
C VAL A 151 -4.96 -2.47 15.83
N ARG A 152 -5.58 -3.22 14.93
CA ARG A 152 -6.30 -2.69 13.76
C ARG A 152 -7.47 -1.79 14.13
N LYS A 153 -8.17 -2.07 15.23
CA LYS A 153 -9.28 -1.24 15.74
C LYS A 153 -8.88 0.21 16.04
N GLY A 154 -7.59 0.48 16.24
CA GLY A 154 -7.06 1.83 16.38
C GLY A 154 -6.98 2.64 15.08
N TYR A 155 -7.28 2.02 13.92
CA TYR A 155 -7.25 2.66 12.61
C TYR A 155 -8.64 2.68 11.98
N ASP A 156 -9.13 3.86 11.61
CA ASP A 156 -10.47 4.04 11.01
C ASP A 156 -10.63 3.30 9.68
N ASP A 157 -9.55 3.16 8.91
CA ASP A 157 -9.51 2.48 7.62
C ASP A 157 -9.31 0.96 7.72
N GLN A 158 -9.21 0.44 8.94
CA GLN A 158 -9.05 -1.00 9.21
C GLN A 158 -7.86 -1.63 8.47
N ARG A 159 -6.78 -0.85 8.26
CA ARG A 159 -5.54 -1.32 7.61
C ARG A 159 -4.95 -2.55 8.31
N LYS A 160 -4.34 -3.43 7.52
CA LYS A 160 -3.81 -4.71 8.02
C LYS A 160 -2.35 -4.94 7.67
N SER A 161 -1.92 -4.53 6.48
CA SER A 161 -0.62 -4.87 5.93
C SER A 161 0.39 -3.75 6.06
N ALA A 162 1.67 -4.11 6.15
CA ALA A 162 2.78 -3.16 6.08
C ALA A 162 2.78 -2.39 4.73
N LEU A 163 2.37 -3.05 3.64
CA LEU A 163 2.26 -2.43 2.33
C LEU A 163 1.28 -1.24 2.34
N TYR A 164 0.17 -1.34 3.08
CA TYR A 164 -0.77 -0.24 3.21
C TYR A 164 -0.13 0.98 3.86
N PHE A 165 0.70 0.79 4.90
CA PHE A 165 1.43 1.89 5.55
C PHE A 165 2.40 2.57 4.59
N ALA A 166 3.19 1.79 3.84
CA ALA A 166 4.11 2.34 2.84
C ALA A 166 3.39 3.18 1.79
N VAL A 167 2.30 2.64 1.21
CA VAL A 167 1.50 3.35 0.21
C VAL A 167 0.82 4.58 0.80
N SER A 168 0.30 4.52 2.04
CA SER A 168 -0.35 5.66 2.68
C SER A 168 0.61 6.81 3.00
N ASN A 169 1.88 6.50 3.22
CA ASN A 169 2.95 7.49 3.38
C ASN A 169 3.48 8.05 2.05
N GLY A 170 3.05 7.47 0.93
CA GLY A 170 3.61 7.82 -0.38
C GLY A 170 5.05 7.33 -0.59
N ASP A 171 5.52 6.39 0.24
CA ASP A 171 6.89 5.88 0.23
C ASP A 171 7.06 4.80 -0.85
N ILE A 172 7.61 5.24 -1.98
CA ILE A 172 7.86 4.39 -3.15
C ILE A 172 8.90 3.33 -2.84
N CYS A 173 9.99 3.71 -2.14
CA CYS A 173 11.08 2.81 -1.77
C CYS A 173 10.58 1.63 -0.92
N SER A 174 9.90 1.92 0.19
CA SER A 174 9.33 0.87 1.06
C SER A 174 8.26 0.05 0.34
N THR A 175 7.44 0.68 -0.52
CA THR A 175 6.45 -0.03 -1.33
C THR A 175 7.11 -1.02 -2.27
N GLN A 176 8.17 -0.62 -2.96
CA GLN A 176 8.92 -1.50 -3.86
C GLN A 176 9.55 -2.67 -3.11
N LEU A 177 10.27 -2.40 -2.01
CA LEU A 177 10.89 -3.43 -1.18
C LEU A 177 9.88 -4.49 -0.70
N LEU A 178 8.71 -4.06 -0.23
CA LEU A 178 7.66 -4.97 0.22
C LEU A 178 7.10 -5.82 -0.93
N LEU A 179 6.83 -5.21 -2.09
CA LEU A 179 6.29 -5.93 -3.24
C LEU A 179 7.31 -6.92 -3.82
N GLU A 180 8.59 -6.58 -3.86
CA GLU A 180 9.69 -7.48 -4.24
C GLU A 180 9.86 -8.63 -3.24
N ALA A 181 9.60 -8.39 -1.96
CA ALA A 181 9.54 -9.43 -0.93
C ALA A 181 8.24 -10.26 -0.94
N GLY A 182 7.36 -10.06 -1.94
CA GLY A 182 6.13 -10.82 -2.12
C GLY A 182 4.92 -10.31 -1.34
N ALA A 183 4.91 -9.04 -0.94
CA ALA A 183 3.72 -8.43 -0.34
C ALA A 183 2.53 -8.43 -1.31
N LEU A 184 1.35 -8.78 -0.81
CA LEU A 184 0.13 -8.91 -1.59
C LEU A 184 -0.69 -7.62 -1.59
N PRO A 185 -0.89 -6.95 -2.76
CA PRO A 185 -1.49 -5.60 -2.81
C PRO A 185 -3.02 -5.56 -2.58
N ASN A 186 -3.65 -6.73 -2.44
CA ASN A 186 -5.12 -6.83 -2.39
C ASN A 186 -5.67 -7.28 -1.03
N GLN A 187 -4.88 -7.26 0.05
CA GLN A 187 -5.26 -7.83 1.35
C GLN A 187 -6.06 -6.86 2.23
N ASP A 188 -5.79 -5.56 2.13
CA ASP A 188 -6.45 -4.55 2.94
C ASP A 188 -7.91 -4.31 2.52
N PRO A 189 -8.79 -3.88 3.44
CA PRO A 189 -10.17 -3.52 3.12
C PRO A 189 -10.26 -2.41 2.09
N ILE A 190 -9.49 -1.32 2.28
CA ILE A 190 -9.25 -0.33 1.24
C ILE A 190 -8.00 -0.79 0.49
N LYS A 191 -8.12 -1.02 -0.80
CA LYS A 191 -7.00 -1.55 -1.59
C LYS A 191 -5.91 -0.49 -1.78
N CYS A 192 -4.65 -0.91 -1.69
CA CYS A 192 -3.48 -0.04 -1.90
C CYS A 192 -3.56 0.72 -3.23
N LEU A 193 -4.07 0.09 -4.29
CA LEU A 193 -4.27 0.75 -5.58
C LEU A 193 -5.24 1.94 -5.49
N GLN A 194 -6.35 1.81 -4.76
CA GLN A 194 -7.31 2.91 -4.61
C GLN A 194 -6.71 4.08 -3.83
N LEU A 195 -5.87 3.78 -2.84
CA LEU A 195 -5.15 4.81 -2.10
C LEU A 195 -4.16 5.55 -3.00
N ALA A 196 -3.35 4.83 -3.79
CA ALA A 196 -2.42 5.42 -4.75
C ALA A 196 -3.13 6.27 -5.82
N LEU A 197 -4.29 5.80 -6.33
CA LEU A 197 -5.14 6.55 -7.26
C LEU A 197 -5.67 7.85 -6.64
N ARG A 198 -6.11 7.80 -5.38
CA ARG A 198 -6.57 8.99 -4.65
C ARG A 198 -5.47 10.02 -4.48
N MET A 199 -4.24 9.56 -4.25
CA MET A 199 -3.06 10.42 -4.12
C MET A 199 -2.57 10.98 -5.46
N GLY A 200 -3.00 10.40 -6.58
CA GLY A 200 -2.54 10.76 -7.93
C GLY A 200 -1.06 10.41 -8.18
N ASN A 201 -0.51 9.46 -7.43
CA ASN A 201 0.89 9.07 -7.56
C ASN A 201 1.05 7.98 -8.64
N TYR A 202 1.47 8.39 -9.85
CA TYR A 202 1.63 7.50 -11.00
C TYR A 202 2.63 6.37 -10.77
N GLU A 203 3.69 6.64 -10.03
CA GLU A 203 4.74 5.65 -9.77
C GLU A 203 4.22 4.55 -8.86
N LEU A 204 3.52 4.90 -7.76
CA LEU A 204 2.86 3.92 -6.89
C LEU A 204 1.77 3.14 -7.64
N ILE A 205 0.96 3.82 -8.47
CA ILE A 205 -0.06 3.17 -9.29
C ILE A 205 0.59 2.11 -10.19
N ASN A 206 1.62 2.50 -10.94
CA ASN A 206 2.33 1.60 -11.85
C ASN A 206 2.97 0.42 -11.11
N LEU A 207 3.63 0.71 -9.98
CA LEU A 207 4.28 -0.31 -9.15
C LEU A 207 3.29 -1.35 -8.64
N LEU A 208 2.16 -0.91 -8.08
CA LEU A 208 1.10 -1.79 -7.60
C LEU A 208 0.46 -2.61 -8.72
N LEU A 209 0.20 -2.00 -9.89
CA LEU A 209 -0.35 -2.69 -11.04
C LEU A 209 0.57 -3.79 -11.55
N ARG A 210 1.87 -3.53 -11.63
CA ARG A 210 2.90 -4.51 -12.04
C ARG A 210 3.00 -5.69 -11.08
N HIS A 211 2.63 -5.52 -9.81
CA HIS A 211 2.63 -6.57 -8.79
C HIS A 211 1.24 -7.16 -8.52
N GLY A 212 0.29 -7.00 -9.44
CA GLY A 212 -0.97 -7.71 -9.42
C GLY A 212 -2.11 -7.05 -8.66
N ALA A 213 -2.05 -5.75 -8.43
CA ALA A 213 -3.18 -5.02 -7.85
C ALA A 213 -4.45 -5.19 -8.69
N ASN A 214 -5.58 -5.43 -8.03
CA ASN A 214 -6.85 -5.68 -8.70
C ASN A 214 -7.54 -4.37 -9.12
N VAL A 215 -7.54 -4.09 -10.42
CA VAL A 215 -8.18 -2.92 -11.02
C VAL A 215 -9.72 -2.98 -10.98
N ASN A 216 -10.30 -4.17 -10.85
CA ASN A 216 -11.76 -4.41 -10.88
C ASN A 216 -12.37 -4.57 -9.48
N TYR A 217 -11.65 -4.15 -8.42
CA TYR A 217 -12.13 -4.25 -7.06
C TYR A 217 -12.91 -2.99 -6.65
N TYR A 218 -14.03 -3.22 -5.97
CA TYR A 218 -14.87 -2.18 -5.39
C TYR A 218 -14.93 -2.38 -3.88
N CYS A 219 -14.60 -1.35 -3.10
CA CYS A 219 -14.68 -1.40 -1.65
C CYS A 219 -15.74 -0.42 -1.14
N ARG A 220 -16.68 -0.91 -0.34
CA ARG A 220 -17.49 -0.09 0.58
C ARG A 220 -16.88 -0.24 1.97
N VAL A 221 -16.28 0.81 2.46
CA VAL A 221 -16.00 0.94 3.90
C VAL A 221 -17.09 1.86 4.46
N ASN A 222 -17.65 1.52 5.63
CA ASN A 222 -18.80 2.19 6.21
C ASN A 222 -18.63 3.71 6.41
N THR A 223 -17.42 4.22 6.41
CA THR A 223 -17.08 5.63 6.70
C THR A 223 -16.64 6.44 5.49
N THR A 224 -16.22 5.78 4.39
CA THR A 224 -15.73 6.46 3.19
C THR A 224 -16.28 5.77 1.95
N HIS A 225 -16.98 6.54 1.11
CA HIS A 225 -17.39 6.06 -0.20
C HIS A 225 -16.18 6.14 -1.12
N PHE A 226 -15.41 5.03 -1.21
CA PHE A 226 -14.38 4.93 -2.23
C PHE A 226 -15.04 4.50 -3.54
N PRO A 227 -15.00 5.36 -4.56
CA PRO A 227 -15.49 4.99 -5.88
C PRO A 227 -14.64 3.86 -6.48
N SER A 228 -15.09 3.30 -7.60
CA SER A 228 -14.26 2.38 -8.38
C SER A 228 -12.96 3.06 -8.83
N ALA A 229 -11.95 2.26 -9.16
CA ALA A 229 -10.69 2.77 -9.70
C ALA A 229 -10.92 3.71 -10.91
N LEU A 230 -11.90 3.41 -11.73
CA LEU A 230 -12.27 4.21 -12.91
C LEU A 230 -12.62 5.66 -12.57
N GLN A 231 -13.34 5.91 -11.48
CA GLN A 231 -13.78 7.28 -11.14
C GLN A 231 -12.62 8.23 -10.88
N TYR A 232 -11.49 7.72 -10.39
CA TYR A 232 -10.27 8.52 -10.20
C TYR A 232 -9.55 8.83 -11.52
N SER A 233 -9.80 8.06 -12.57
CA SER A 233 -9.10 8.16 -13.86
C SER A 233 -9.86 8.91 -14.95
N LEU A 234 -11.13 9.32 -14.73
CA LEU A 234 -11.96 9.93 -15.77
C LEU A 234 -11.40 11.25 -16.32
N LYS A 235 -10.63 11.99 -15.52
CA LYS A 235 -9.99 13.25 -15.95
C LYS A 235 -8.52 13.09 -16.35
N ASP A 236 -7.99 11.89 -16.22
CA ASP A 236 -6.58 11.59 -16.41
C ASP A 236 -6.42 10.41 -17.37
N GLU A 237 -6.09 10.71 -18.63
CA GLU A 237 -5.92 9.68 -19.66
C GLU A 237 -4.77 8.72 -19.36
N ILE A 238 -3.70 9.19 -18.71
CA ILE A 238 -2.54 8.34 -18.35
C ILE A 238 -3.00 7.25 -17.39
N VAL A 239 -3.65 7.64 -16.30
CA VAL A 239 -4.19 6.71 -15.31
C VAL A 239 -5.27 5.81 -15.92
N LEU A 240 -6.17 6.37 -16.74
CA LEU A 240 -7.20 5.59 -17.43
C LEU A 240 -6.56 4.47 -18.26
N ARG A 241 -5.60 4.80 -19.12
CA ARG A 241 -4.89 3.79 -19.94
C ARG A 241 -4.11 2.79 -19.10
N MET A 242 -3.48 3.21 -17.99
CA MET A 242 -2.85 2.29 -17.06
C MET A 242 -3.84 1.23 -16.55
N LEU A 243 -5.02 1.64 -16.05
CA LEU A 243 -6.04 0.71 -15.56
C LEU A 243 -6.53 -0.24 -16.67
N LEU A 244 -6.78 0.28 -17.87
CA LEU A 244 -7.26 -0.48 -19.02
C LEU A 244 -6.20 -1.47 -19.53
N ASN A 245 -4.93 -1.07 -19.57
CA ASN A 245 -3.82 -1.94 -19.95
C ASN A 245 -3.70 -3.14 -19.00
N TYR A 246 -3.95 -2.92 -17.70
CA TYR A 246 -3.91 -3.97 -16.67
C TYR A 246 -5.24 -4.71 -16.46
N GLY A 247 -6.17 -4.60 -17.43
CA GLY A 247 -7.35 -5.46 -17.52
C GLY A 247 -8.58 -4.97 -16.75
N TYR A 248 -8.77 -3.65 -16.69
CA TYR A 248 -10.06 -3.11 -16.26
C TYR A 248 -11.17 -3.57 -17.22
N ASP A 249 -12.29 -4.03 -16.65
CA ASP A 249 -13.42 -4.58 -17.43
C ASP A 249 -14.32 -3.46 -17.94
N VAL A 250 -14.01 -2.97 -19.15
CA VAL A 250 -14.72 -1.85 -19.79
C VAL A 250 -16.17 -2.19 -20.15
N TYR A 251 -16.50 -3.47 -20.40
CA TYR A 251 -17.86 -3.85 -20.79
C TYR A 251 -18.89 -3.45 -19.74
N ARG A 252 -18.52 -3.48 -18.46
CA ARG A 252 -19.39 -3.06 -17.36
C ARG A 252 -19.84 -1.61 -17.43
N CYS A 253 -19.05 -0.73 -18.06
CA CYS A 253 -19.36 0.67 -18.22
C CYS A 253 -20.48 0.91 -19.23
N PHE A 254 -20.66 -0.01 -20.18
CA PHE A 254 -21.69 0.05 -21.22
C PHE A 254 -22.91 -0.81 -20.90
N ASP A 255 -22.85 -1.63 -19.85
CA ASP A 255 -23.98 -2.42 -19.34
C ASP A 255 -24.81 -1.60 -18.35
N CYS A 256 -25.49 -0.58 -18.86
CA CYS A 256 -26.31 0.34 -18.06
C CYS A 256 -27.81 0.05 -18.19
N LEU A 257 -28.59 0.51 -17.20
CA LEU A 257 -30.05 0.32 -17.13
C LEU A 257 -30.85 1.14 -18.15
N HIS A 258 -30.20 1.96 -18.99
CA HIS A 258 -30.81 2.86 -19.94
C HIS A 258 -30.87 2.29 -21.37
N GLY A 259 -30.73 1.00 -21.58
CA GLY A 259 -30.78 0.36 -22.89
C GLY A 259 -32.19 -0.11 -23.27
N ASP A 260 -32.52 -0.07 -24.56
CA ASP A 260 -33.78 -0.59 -25.12
C ASP A 260 -33.94 -2.11 -25.00
N ASN A 261 -32.93 -2.82 -24.53
CA ASN A 261 -32.97 -4.24 -24.29
C ASN A 261 -33.23 -4.53 -22.82
N ILE A 262 -34.49 -4.62 -22.48
CA ILE A 262 -35.01 -5.27 -21.25
C ILE A 262 -34.64 -6.78 -21.32
N ARG A 263 -33.36 -7.12 -21.30
CA ARG A 263 -32.83 -8.49 -21.18
C ARG A 263 -31.77 -8.62 -20.12
N SER A 264 -31.98 -7.99 -18.99
CA SER A 264 -31.36 -8.46 -17.75
C SER A 264 -32.37 -8.31 -16.63
N GLN A 265 -33.33 -9.22 -16.59
CA GLN A 265 -33.85 -9.73 -15.34
C GLN A 265 -32.69 -10.35 -14.60
N TYR A 266 -31.75 -9.53 -14.11
CA TYR A 266 -30.96 -9.91 -12.97
C TYR A 266 -31.91 -9.78 -11.79
N ALA A 267 -32.55 -10.90 -11.46
CA ALA A 267 -33.16 -11.12 -10.19
C ALA A 267 -32.24 -10.53 -9.12
N PHE A 268 -32.79 -9.67 -8.28
CA PHE A 268 -32.19 -9.22 -7.04
C PHE A 268 -32.08 -10.44 -6.11
N GLU A 269 -31.20 -11.37 -6.43
CA GLU A 269 -30.82 -12.41 -5.52
C GLU A 269 -29.75 -11.85 -4.58
N GLY A 270 -30.21 -11.58 -3.36
CA GLY A 270 -29.39 -11.46 -2.19
C GLY A 270 -28.32 -10.36 -2.24
N TRP A 271 -28.49 -9.33 -1.42
CA TRP A 271 -27.47 -8.37 -1.10
C TRP A 271 -26.13 -9.04 -0.70
N THR A 272 -25.27 -9.30 -1.66
CA THR A 272 -23.84 -9.39 -1.35
C THR A 272 -23.31 -7.97 -1.33
N PRO A 273 -22.80 -7.45 -0.19
CA PRO A 273 -22.52 -6.02 0.02
C PRO A 273 -21.34 -5.47 -0.79
N SER A 274 -20.80 -6.16 -1.77
CA SER A 274 -19.46 -5.93 -2.29
C SER A 274 -19.33 -5.51 -3.74
N VAL A 275 -20.43 -5.29 -4.50
CA VAL A 275 -20.30 -4.95 -5.92
C VAL A 275 -21.18 -3.74 -6.27
N ILE A 276 -20.63 -2.52 -6.15
CA ILE A 276 -21.14 -1.41 -6.96
C ILE A 276 -20.66 -1.71 -8.38
N LYS A 277 -21.55 -2.15 -9.23
CA LYS A 277 -21.29 -2.32 -10.65
C LYS A 277 -21.07 -0.93 -11.26
N ASP A 278 -20.10 -0.77 -12.17
CA ASP A 278 -19.93 0.47 -12.93
C ASP A 278 -21.05 0.69 -13.96
N ASN A 279 -22.20 0.00 -13.79
CA ASN A 279 -23.43 0.26 -14.56
C ASN A 279 -23.96 1.69 -14.38
N THR A 280 -23.48 2.41 -13.37
CA THR A 280 -23.73 3.84 -13.17
C THR A 280 -22.77 4.73 -13.97
N PHE A 281 -21.80 4.16 -14.72
CA PHE A 281 -20.84 4.94 -15.50
C PHE A 281 -21.53 5.95 -16.42
N CYS A 282 -22.58 5.52 -17.16
CA CYS A 282 -23.31 6.39 -18.05
C CYS A 282 -23.96 7.57 -17.33
N ASP A 283 -24.42 7.38 -16.09
CA ASP A 283 -24.98 8.45 -15.27
C ASP A 283 -23.92 9.42 -14.78
N VAL A 284 -22.78 8.89 -14.34
CA VAL A 284 -21.67 9.70 -13.82
C VAL A 284 -21.01 10.52 -14.92
N ILE A 285 -20.67 9.92 -16.06
CA ILE A 285 -19.94 10.59 -17.14
C ILE A 285 -20.78 11.64 -17.88
N THR A 286 -22.11 11.58 -17.76
CA THR A 286 -23.05 12.55 -18.33
C THR A 286 -23.36 13.71 -17.40
N LEU A 287 -22.84 13.73 -16.16
CA LEU A 287 -22.99 14.87 -15.24
C LEU A 287 -22.37 16.14 -15.85
N SER A 288 -22.95 17.29 -15.55
CA SER A 288 -22.55 18.59 -16.12
C SER A 288 -21.06 18.87 -16.02
N TRP A 289 -20.44 18.52 -14.90
CA TRP A 289 -19.02 18.74 -14.62
C TRP A 289 -18.07 17.69 -15.20
N LEU A 290 -18.57 16.56 -15.74
CA LEU A 290 -17.81 15.53 -16.47
C LEU A 290 -18.15 15.45 -17.95
N LYS A 291 -19.24 16.08 -18.38
CA LYS A 291 -19.74 16.03 -19.76
C LYS A 291 -18.65 16.38 -20.78
N HIS A 292 -17.79 17.35 -20.47
CA HIS A 292 -16.72 17.81 -21.36
C HIS A 292 -15.61 16.78 -21.62
N VAL A 293 -15.40 15.80 -20.71
CA VAL A 293 -14.42 14.74 -20.88
C VAL A 293 -15.01 13.45 -21.45
N SER A 294 -16.35 13.34 -21.54
CA SER A 294 -17.06 12.12 -21.92
C SER A 294 -16.58 11.56 -23.26
N GLY A 295 -16.39 12.40 -24.26
CA GLY A 295 -15.92 12.01 -25.58
C GLY A 295 -14.55 11.36 -25.55
N LYS A 296 -13.58 11.98 -24.84
CA LYS A 296 -12.22 11.45 -24.70
C LYS A 296 -12.21 10.11 -23.96
N VAL A 297 -12.92 10.02 -22.83
CA VAL A 297 -13.00 8.80 -22.01
C VAL A 297 -13.59 7.64 -22.81
N VAL A 298 -14.75 7.86 -23.46
CA VAL A 298 -15.39 6.82 -24.25
C VAL A 298 -14.52 6.41 -25.44
N ARG A 299 -13.89 7.37 -26.12
CA ARG A 299 -12.99 7.08 -27.25
C ARG A 299 -11.83 6.16 -26.81
N VAL A 300 -11.20 6.46 -25.68
CA VAL A 300 -10.14 5.62 -25.10
C VAL A 300 -10.66 4.24 -24.75
N MET A 301 -11.82 4.14 -24.10
CA MET A 301 -12.42 2.85 -23.73
C MET A 301 -12.72 1.95 -24.92
N LEU A 302 -13.11 2.54 -26.06
CA LEU A 302 -13.38 1.78 -27.27
C LEU A 302 -12.15 1.03 -27.82
N ASP A 303 -10.94 1.40 -27.46
CA ASP A 303 -9.73 0.65 -27.82
C ASP A 303 -9.62 -0.71 -27.10
N TYR A 304 -10.45 -0.96 -26.07
CA TYR A 304 -10.37 -2.15 -25.22
C TYR A 304 -11.61 -3.06 -25.28
N VAL A 305 -12.53 -2.78 -26.20
CA VAL A 305 -13.74 -3.57 -26.44
C VAL A 305 -13.91 -3.91 -27.91
N ASP A 306 -14.64 -4.98 -28.19
CA ASP A 306 -15.01 -5.39 -29.57
C ASP A 306 -16.23 -4.60 -30.08
N HIS A 307 -17.39 -4.89 -29.53
CA HIS A 307 -18.63 -4.21 -29.82
C HIS A 307 -19.37 -3.90 -28.52
N VAL A 308 -19.85 -2.66 -28.42
CA VAL A 308 -20.66 -2.20 -27.28
C VAL A 308 -21.83 -1.36 -27.78
N SER A 309 -22.97 -1.48 -27.10
CA SER A 309 -24.11 -0.58 -27.31
C SER A 309 -23.99 0.61 -26.39
N VAL A 310 -24.13 1.80 -26.93
CA VAL A 310 -24.16 3.04 -26.17
C VAL A 310 -25.63 3.45 -25.95
N CYS A 311 -26.03 3.57 -24.68
CA CYS A 311 -27.40 3.96 -24.32
C CYS A 311 -27.78 5.36 -24.85
N TYR A 312 -29.08 5.64 -24.94
CA TYR A 312 -29.59 6.91 -25.48
C TYR A 312 -29.06 8.13 -24.71
N LYS A 313 -28.93 8.02 -23.38
CA LYS A 313 -28.46 9.10 -22.51
C LYS A 313 -27.02 9.48 -22.79
N LEU A 314 -26.11 8.49 -22.82
CA LEU A 314 -24.71 8.72 -23.16
C LEU A 314 -24.54 9.17 -24.60
N LYS A 315 -25.31 8.59 -25.55
CA LYS A 315 -25.28 8.94 -26.97
C LYS A 315 -25.70 10.40 -27.20
N ALA A 316 -26.68 10.91 -26.44
CA ALA A 316 -27.11 12.31 -26.54
C ALA A 316 -25.95 13.27 -26.19
N VAL A 317 -25.21 12.97 -25.10
CA VAL A 317 -24.07 13.77 -24.69
C VAL A 317 -22.90 13.66 -25.67
N LEU A 318 -22.63 12.45 -26.16
CA LEU A 318 -21.52 12.23 -27.11
C LEU A 318 -21.71 12.93 -28.44
N LYS A 319 -22.97 13.08 -28.93
CA LYS A 319 -23.28 13.80 -30.15
C LYS A 319 -22.86 15.26 -30.12
N GLU A 320 -22.76 15.86 -28.94
CA GLU A 320 -22.34 17.25 -28.77
C GLU A 320 -20.79 17.37 -28.66
N GLN A 321 -20.07 16.25 -28.64
CA GLN A 321 -18.61 16.24 -28.53
C GLN A 321 -17.91 16.23 -29.89
N THR A 322 -16.74 16.86 -29.97
CA THR A 322 -15.94 16.92 -31.21
C THR A 322 -15.50 15.55 -31.73
N LEU A 323 -15.33 14.56 -30.82
CA LEU A 323 -14.94 13.20 -31.14
C LEU A 323 -16.10 12.30 -31.61
N TRP A 324 -17.32 12.82 -31.67
CA TRP A 324 -18.49 12.03 -32.06
C TRP A 324 -18.38 11.35 -33.44
N PRO A 325 -17.88 12.01 -34.50
CA PRO A 325 -17.74 11.38 -35.83
C PRO A 325 -16.88 10.11 -35.76
N GLU A 326 -15.75 10.20 -35.06
CA GLU A 326 -14.83 9.06 -34.85
C GLU A 326 -15.49 7.96 -34.01
N ILE A 327 -16.05 8.29 -32.85
CA ILE A 327 -16.77 7.35 -31.98
C ILE A 327 -17.88 6.65 -32.73
N SER A 328 -18.70 7.41 -33.48
CA SER A 328 -19.80 6.87 -34.28
C SER A 328 -19.32 5.92 -35.37
N SER A 329 -18.19 6.23 -36.01
CA SER A 329 -17.55 5.34 -36.98
C SER A 329 -17.12 4.03 -36.35
N ILE A 330 -16.47 4.09 -35.20
CA ILE A 330 -16.01 2.89 -34.44
C ILE A 330 -17.21 2.01 -34.04
N LEU A 331 -18.31 2.61 -33.60
CA LEU A 331 -19.51 1.88 -33.16
C LEU A 331 -20.26 1.21 -34.30
N LYS A 332 -20.23 1.79 -35.50
CA LYS A 332 -20.98 1.30 -36.67
C LYS A 332 -20.21 0.28 -37.52
N ASN A 333 -18.88 0.40 -37.54
CA ASN A 333 -18.02 -0.43 -38.38
C ASN A 333 -17.48 -1.64 -37.61
N PRO A 334 -17.29 -2.78 -38.29
CA PRO A 334 -16.64 -3.94 -37.68
C PRO A 334 -15.18 -3.61 -37.26
N ARG A 335 -14.76 -4.13 -36.14
CA ARG A 335 -13.38 -3.97 -35.66
C ARG A 335 -12.43 -4.79 -36.54
N THR A 336 -11.18 -4.35 -36.64
CA THR A 336 -10.16 -5.08 -37.37
C THR A 336 -9.90 -6.46 -36.72
N LEU A 337 -9.59 -7.47 -37.55
CA LEU A 337 -9.26 -8.81 -37.06
C LEU A 337 -8.11 -8.77 -36.05
N LYS A 338 -7.11 -7.95 -36.30
CA LYS A 338 -5.98 -7.74 -35.38
C LYS A 338 -6.45 -7.31 -33.99
N HIS A 339 -7.38 -6.38 -33.91
CA HIS A 339 -7.96 -5.91 -32.64
C HIS A 339 -8.76 -7.02 -31.95
N LEU A 340 -9.63 -7.72 -32.68
CA LEU A 340 -10.43 -8.82 -32.14
C LEU A 340 -9.54 -9.95 -31.59
N CYS A 341 -8.48 -10.30 -32.30
CA CYS A 341 -7.49 -11.28 -31.83
C CYS A 341 -6.83 -10.85 -30.52
N ARG A 342 -6.43 -9.58 -30.40
CA ARG A 342 -5.89 -9.04 -29.14
C ARG A 342 -6.84 -9.25 -27.97
N LEU A 343 -8.10 -8.80 -28.14
CA LEU A 343 -9.11 -8.95 -27.10
C LEU A 343 -9.34 -10.41 -26.71
N LYS A 344 -9.42 -11.31 -27.71
CA LYS A 344 -9.60 -12.73 -27.48
C LYS A 344 -8.42 -13.34 -26.71
N ILE A 345 -7.19 -13.02 -27.08
CA ILE A 345 -5.98 -13.48 -26.38
C ILE A 345 -6.00 -12.99 -24.94
N ARG A 346 -6.24 -11.70 -24.71
CA ARG A 346 -6.31 -11.11 -23.35
C ARG A 346 -7.41 -11.76 -22.51
N LYS A 347 -8.58 -12.04 -23.10
CA LYS A 347 -9.66 -12.77 -22.43
C LYS A 347 -9.26 -14.18 -22.05
N CYS A 348 -8.57 -14.91 -22.94
CA CYS A 348 -8.07 -16.26 -22.67
C CYS A 348 -6.95 -16.26 -21.60
N MET A 349 -6.10 -15.25 -21.56
CA MET A 349 -5.09 -15.10 -20.50
C MET A 349 -5.73 -14.88 -19.13
N GLY A 350 -6.82 -14.15 -19.07
CA GLY A 350 -7.50 -13.77 -17.85
C GLY A 350 -6.78 -12.66 -17.07
N HIS A 351 -7.48 -12.04 -16.14
CA HIS A 351 -7.00 -10.85 -15.42
C HIS A 351 -5.74 -11.10 -14.59
N LEU A 352 -5.58 -12.27 -13.99
CA LEU A 352 -4.41 -12.59 -13.15
C LEU A 352 -3.11 -12.60 -13.96
N ARG A 353 -3.13 -13.24 -15.13
CA ARG A 353 -1.94 -13.34 -16.00
C ARG A 353 -1.60 -12.01 -16.67
N LEU A 354 -2.61 -11.21 -17.00
CA LEU A 354 -2.40 -9.86 -17.55
C LEU A 354 -1.72 -8.91 -16.55
N ARG A 355 -1.91 -9.14 -15.25
CA ARG A 355 -1.29 -8.37 -14.17
C ARG A 355 0.09 -8.86 -13.78
N CYS A 356 0.53 -10.00 -14.32
CA CYS A 356 1.83 -10.59 -14.06
C CYS A 356 2.75 -10.38 -15.28
N PRO A 357 3.61 -9.33 -15.30
CA PRO A 357 4.50 -9.06 -16.42
C PRO A 357 5.43 -10.25 -16.77
N ILE A 358 5.86 -10.98 -15.74
CA ILE A 358 6.71 -12.16 -15.87
C ILE A 358 6.02 -13.24 -16.70
N PHE A 359 4.69 -13.39 -16.62
CA PHE A 359 3.96 -14.38 -17.40
C PHE A 359 4.21 -14.23 -18.91
N MET A 360 4.29 -12.98 -19.39
CA MET A 360 4.54 -12.71 -20.80
C MET A 360 5.94 -13.16 -21.26
N THR A 361 6.91 -13.26 -20.36
CA THR A 361 8.26 -13.72 -20.72
C THR A 361 8.27 -15.20 -21.08
N PHE A 362 7.42 -16.01 -20.44
CA PHE A 362 7.31 -17.45 -20.69
C PHE A 362 6.57 -17.80 -21.99
N LEU A 363 5.84 -16.86 -22.59
CA LEU A 363 5.16 -17.11 -23.85
C LEU A 363 6.16 -17.10 -25.01
N SER A 364 6.13 -18.15 -25.83
CA SER A 364 6.95 -18.25 -27.07
C SER A 364 6.42 -17.36 -28.19
N LEU A 365 6.26 -16.06 -27.91
CA LEU A 365 5.77 -15.06 -28.86
C LEU A 365 6.86 -14.04 -29.19
N PRO A 366 6.93 -13.54 -30.45
CA PRO A 366 7.77 -12.42 -30.80
C PRO A 366 7.53 -11.19 -29.93
N HIS A 367 8.58 -10.44 -29.60
CA HIS A 367 8.52 -9.28 -28.71
C HIS A 367 7.42 -8.29 -29.10
N ARG A 368 7.34 -7.93 -30.39
CA ARG A 368 6.31 -7.03 -30.92
C ARG A 368 4.87 -7.50 -30.68
N LEU A 369 4.63 -8.82 -30.68
CA LEU A 369 3.31 -9.38 -30.37
C LEU A 369 3.02 -9.32 -28.86
N LYS A 370 4.03 -9.53 -28.00
CA LYS A 370 3.88 -9.36 -26.56
C LYS A 370 3.53 -7.91 -26.22
N GLU A 371 4.23 -6.95 -26.81
CA GLU A 371 3.95 -5.51 -26.64
C GLU A 371 2.56 -5.15 -27.14
N TYR A 372 2.16 -5.66 -28.30
CA TYR A 372 0.82 -5.45 -28.83
C TYR A 372 -0.28 -5.98 -27.92
N ILE A 373 -0.13 -7.20 -27.38
CA ILE A 373 -1.08 -7.80 -26.43
C ILE A 373 -1.18 -6.97 -25.16
N LEU A 374 -0.07 -6.39 -24.69
CA LEU A 374 0.00 -5.57 -23.48
C LEU A 374 -0.43 -4.10 -23.71
N TYR A 375 -0.82 -3.73 -24.92
CA TYR A 375 -1.13 -2.35 -25.28
C TYR A 375 0.01 -1.34 -25.03
N LYS A 376 1.25 -1.77 -25.30
CA LYS A 376 2.43 -0.91 -25.10
C LYS A 376 2.38 0.37 -25.95
N GLU A 377 1.71 0.34 -27.11
CA GLU A 377 1.46 1.53 -27.93
C GLU A 377 0.61 2.61 -27.23
N TYR A 378 -0.12 2.23 -26.18
CA TYR A 378 -0.97 3.13 -25.37
C TYR A 378 -0.40 3.37 -23.96
N ASP A 379 0.83 2.96 -23.68
CA ASP A 379 1.51 3.16 -22.40
C ASP A 379 2.12 4.56 -22.31
N LEU A 380 1.28 5.56 -22.10
CA LEU A 380 1.70 6.96 -22.03
C LEU A 380 2.67 7.23 -20.89
N TYR A 381 2.56 6.50 -19.77
CA TYR A 381 3.46 6.62 -18.64
C TYR A 381 4.87 6.09 -18.98
N GLY A 382 4.95 4.91 -19.60
CA GLY A 382 6.23 4.31 -20.00
C GLY A 382 6.97 5.09 -21.09
N GLN A 383 6.24 5.77 -21.98
CA GLN A 383 6.82 6.60 -23.02
C GLN A 383 7.40 7.92 -22.48
N GLY A 384 6.76 8.51 -21.46
CA GLY A 384 7.23 9.75 -20.82
C GLY A 384 8.54 9.58 -20.07
N ASN A 385 8.79 8.42 -19.47
CA ASN A 385 10.02 8.12 -18.75
C ASN A 385 11.23 7.85 -19.67
N LEU A 386 11.02 7.56 -20.96
CA LEU A 386 12.11 7.38 -21.94
C LEU A 386 12.68 8.72 -22.46
N THR A 387 11.97 9.83 -22.26
CA THR A 387 12.42 11.17 -22.66
C THR A 387 13.14 11.94 -21.54
N GLY A 388 13.17 11.40 -20.31
CA GLY A 388 13.75 12.03 -19.12
C GLY A 388 15.14 11.52 -18.70
N THR A 389 15.77 10.62 -19.44
CA THR A 389 17.16 10.21 -19.18
C THR A 389 18.06 10.72 -20.29
N CYS A 390 18.67 11.85 -20.05
CA CYS A 390 20.03 12.27 -20.42
C CYS A 390 20.12 13.80 -20.33
N GLY A 391 20.61 14.26 -19.24
CA GLY A 391 21.13 15.62 -19.03
C GLY A 391 22.14 15.52 -17.89
N ASP A 392 23.36 15.48 -18.28
CA ASP A 392 24.62 15.40 -17.54
C ASP A 392 24.62 15.90 -16.09
#